data_4b86bda1caf7ea703b0380e387aa328e
#
_entry.id   4b86bda1caf7ea703b0380e387aa328e
#
_cell.length_a   1.000
_cell.length_b   1.000
_cell.length_c   1.000
_cell.angle_alpha   90.00
_cell.angle_beta   90.00
_cell.angle_gamma   90.00
#
_symmetry.space_group_name_H-M   'P 1'
#
loop_
_entity.id
_entity.type
_entity.pdbx_description
1 polymer ?
#
loop_
_entity_poly.entity_id
_entity_poly.type
_entity_poly.pdbx_seq_one_letter_code
_entity_poly.pdbx_strand_id
1 'polypeptide(L)'
;MKLIHKFKSPNFNERKSPKILFIVIHYTALKSITKSISYLCSKENRVSSHYLISKKGEIYSLVSEKKRAWHAGYSYWNGISDINSSSIGIELDYIPSLNKNKFNSRLTNSLILLLNKITKKHQIKPENILGHSDIAPYRKIDPGKYFPWKLLQNKKLVFKIKNIKQKKTYTNLINAWFFKKGFNSKKKRILFMLNYIGYDVSLALNNKLYYSQIILMYSYRYKYYKNASYNKKNIFNVIQLHFLNIVLTKFKKKLKILIDDAMIA
;
A
#
# COMPACT_ATOMS: atom_id res chain seq x y z
N MET A 1 24.89 3.44 0.97
CA MET A 1 23.90 3.98 0.01
C MET A 1 24.24 5.46 -0.24
N LYS A 2 24.61 5.79 -1.47
CA LYS A 2 24.91 7.17 -1.90
C LYS A 2 23.67 7.77 -2.54
N LEU A 3 23.29 8.99 -2.15
CA LEU A 3 22.18 9.75 -2.74
C LEU A 3 22.75 10.75 -3.76
N ILE A 4 22.10 10.87 -4.91
CA ILE A 4 22.42 11.85 -5.95
C ILE A 4 21.50 13.05 -5.75
N HIS A 5 22.10 14.23 -5.49
CA HIS A 5 21.40 15.48 -5.21
C HIS A 5 21.46 16.49 -6.37
N LYS A 6 21.97 16.09 -7.52
CA LYS A 6 22.20 16.95 -8.70
C LYS A 6 20.91 17.57 -9.24
N PHE A 7 19.77 16.88 -9.11
CA PHE A 7 18.48 17.32 -9.66
C PHE A 7 17.53 17.68 -8.53
N LYS A 8 16.76 18.74 -8.71
CA LYS A 8 15.77 19.24 -7.75
C LYS A 8 14.46 19.53 -8.45
N SER A 9 13.37 19.05 -7.89
CA SER A 9 12.04 19.41 -8.37
C SER A 9 11.57 20.70 -7.72
N PRO A 10 10.98 21.64 -8.48
CA PRO A 10 10.35 22.84 -7.92
C PRO A 10 8.93 22.56 -7.39
N ASN A 11 8.38 21.38 -7.67
CA ASN A 11 6.98 21.03 -7.39
C ASN A 11 6.83 20.51 -5.95
N PHE A 12 6.88 21.39 -4.98
CA PHE A 12 6.65 21.10 -3.58
C PHE A 12 6.08 22.31 -2.84
N ASN A 13 5.55 22.07 -1.68
CA ASN A 13 5.20 23.11 -0.70
C ASN A 13 5.45 22.63 0.73
N GLU A 14 5.05 23.41 1.72
CA GLU A 14 5.19 23.03 3.13
C GLU A 14 4.24 21.88 3.46
N ARG A 15 4.68 21.00 4.37
CA ARG A 15 3.83 19.96 4.90
C ARG A 15 2.79 20.56 5.84
N LYS A 16 1.52 20.17 5.68
CA LYS A 16 0.46 20.49 6.64
C LYS A 16 0.54 19.62 7.91
N SER A 17 1.23 18.48 7.84
CA SER A 17 1.49 17.59 8.98
C SER A 17 2.99 17.49 9.21
N PRO A 18 3.48 17.70 10.43
CA PRO A 18 4.90 17.53 10.77
C PRO A 18 5.31 16.05 10.77
N LYS A 19 4.34 15.13 10.92
CA LYS A 19 4.60 13.70 11.05
C LYS A 19 4.49 12.98 9.71
N ILE A 20 5.55 12.30 9.31
CA ILE A 20 5.58 11.43 8.16
C ILE A 20 5.13 10.03 8.61
N LEU A 21 3.97 9.60 8.13
CA LEU A 21 3.30 8.36 8.53
C LEU A 21 3.45 7.25 7.51
N PHE A 22 3.58 7.61 6.21
CA PHE A 22 3.51 6.67 5.10
C PHE A 22 4.71 6.76 4.16
N ILE A 23 4.98 5.68 3.45
CA ILE A 23 5.76 5.68 2.21
C ILE A 23 4.83 5.21 1.10
N VAL A 24 4.81 5.94 -0.01
CA VAL A 24 4.04 5.58 -1.21
C VAL A 24 4.99 5.23 -2.34
N ILE A 25 4.81 4.03 -2.89
CA ILE A 25 5.65 3.49 -3.97
C ILE A 25 4.91 3.66 -5.29
N HIS A 26 5.62 4.24 -6.27
CA HIS A 26 5.16 4.52 -7.63
C HIS A 26 6.08 3.89 -8.66
N TYR A 27 5.70 3.96 -9.93
CA TYR A 27 6.60 3.81 -11.06
C TYR A 27 6.37 4.92 -12.09
N THR A 28 7.44 5.31 -12.79
CA THR A 28 7.41 6.45 -13.70
C THR A 28 6.67 6.20 -15.00
N ALA A 29 6.64 4.97 -15.50
CA ALA A 29 6.13 4.59 -16.83
C ALA A 29 6.75 5.38 -18.00
N LEU A 30 7.94 5.97 -17.80
CA LEU A 30 8.66 6.78 -18.80
C LEU A 30 9.86 6.01 -19.39
N LYS A 31 10.17 6.27 -20.68
CA LYS A 31 11.13 5.48 -21.47
C LYS A 31 12.57 5.50 -20.94
N SER A 32 12.97 6.52 -20.17
CA SER A 32 14.33 6.63 -19.62
C SER A 32 14.37 7.37 -18.30
N ILE A 33 15.43 7.14 -17.54
CA ILE A 33 15.68 7.88 -16.29
C ILE A 33 15.80 9.39 -16.52
N THR A 34 16.42 9.81 -17.62
CA THR A 34 16.53 11.22 -18.01
C THR A 34 15.15 11.85 -18.22
N LYS A 35 14.25 11.16 -18.96
CA LYS A 35 12.85 11.60 -19.13
C LYS A 35 12.11 11.64 -17.80
N SER A 36 12.35 10.68 -16.92
CA SER A 36 11.71 10.66 -15.59
C SER A 36 12.18 11.82 -14.72
N ILE A 37 13.47 12.12 -14.72
CA ILE A 37 14.03 13.28 -14.01
C ILE A 37 13.46 14.58 -14.58
N SER A 38 13.52 14.75 -15.92
CA SER A 38 12.97 15.94 -16.57
C SER A 38 11.51 16.15 -16.25
N TYR A 39 10.69 15.08 -16.29
CA TYR A 39 9.26 15.15 -16.00
C TYR A 39 8.96 15.54 -14.54
N LEU A 40 9.65 14.91 -13.58
CA LEU A 40 9.47 15.17 -12.15
C LEU A 40 10.04 16.50 -11.68
N CYS A 41 10.97 17.09 -12.46
CA CYS A 41 11.62 18.35 -12.16
C CYS A 41 11.09 19.52 -13.02
N SER A 42 10.17 19.30 -13.98
CA SER A 42 9.52 20.37 -14.72
C SER A 42 8.39 20.99 -13.90
N LYS A 43 8.35 22.33 -13.85
CA LYS A 43 7.34 23.11 -13.13
C LYS A 43 5.94 22.92 -13.75
N GLU A 44 5.88 22.76 -15.07
CA GLU A 44 4.65 22.64 -15.84
C GLU A 44 3.87 21.37 -15.51
N ASN A 45 4.58 20.28 -15.19
CA ASN A 45 3.96 19.00 -14.94
C ASN A 45 3.22 18.91 -13.59
N ARG A 46 3.52 19.81 -12.65
CA ARG A 46 2.87 19.88 -11.33
C ARG A 46 2.87 18.54 -10.56
N VAL A 47 3.89 17.73 -10.77
CA VAL A 47 4.13 16.46 -10.07
C VAL A 47 5.57 16.39 -9.61
N SER A 48 5.82 15.64 -8.53
CA SER A 48 7.17 15.38 -8.04
C SER A 48 7.18 14.12 -7.17
N SER A 49 8.36 13.68 -6.76
CA SER A 49 8.55 12.69 -5.72
C SER A 49 9.76 13.07 -4.85
N HIS A 50 9.86 12.49 -3.66
CA HIS A 50 11.03 12.72 -2.82
C HIS A 50 12.25 11.99 -3.38
N TYR A 51 12.04 10.78 -3.87
CA TYR A 51 13.07 9.93 -4.43
C TYR A 51 12.66 9.32 -5.76
N LEU A 52 13.67 9.12 -6.63
CA LEU A 52 13.56 8.36 -7.86
C LEU A 52 14.70 7.32 -7.87
N ILE A 53 14.39 6.05 -8.16
CA ILE A 53 15.36 4.97 -8.24
C ILE A 53 15.48 4.49 -9.68
N SER A 54 16.69 4.56 -10.26
CA SER A 54 16.96 4.11 -11.62
C SER A 54 17.02 2.57 -11.72
N LYS A 55 16.92 2.03 -12.94
CA LYS A 55 17.17 0.61 -13.23
C LYS A 55 18.58 0.17 -12.83
N LYS A 56 19.56 1.08 -12.79
CA LYS A 56 20.92 0.82 -12.33
C LYS A 56 21.06 0.80 -10.81
N GLY A 57 19.99 1.18 -10.07
CA GLY A 57 19.98 1.25 -8.62
C GLY A 57 20.45 2.60 -8.06
N GLU A 58 20.66 3.61 -8.89
CA GLU A 58 20.99 4.97 -8.46
C GLU A 58 19.77 5.60 -7.79
N ILE A 59 19.99 6.32 -6.69
CA ILE A 59 18.90 6.96 -5.93
C ILE A 59 19.05 8.47 -6.03
N TYR A 60 18.12 9.11 -6.70
CA TYR A 60 18.04 10.57 -6.85
C TYR A 60 17.13 11.14 -5.76
N SER A 61 17.61 12.17 -5.05
CA SER A 61 16.82 12.93 -4.08
C SER A 61 16.34 14.22 -4.74
N LEU A 62 15.06 14.24 -5.13
CA LEU A 62 14.46 15.33 -5.92
C LEU A 62 13.79 16.40 -5.06
N VAL A 63 13.11 15.98 -3.98
CA VAL A 63 12.47 16.86 -3.00
C VAL A 63 12.94 16.48 -1.60
N SER A 64 13.20 17.46 -0.74
CA SER A 64 13.55 17.22 0.66
C SER A 64 12.41 16.53 1.40
N GLU A 65 12.74 15.55 2.28
CA GLU A 65 11.73 14.89 3.12
C GLU A 65 10.98 15.88 4.05
N LYS A 66 11.57 17.03 4.36
CA LYS A 66 10.93 18.11 5.13
C LYS A 66 9.80 18.80 4.36
N LYS A 67 9.78 18.69 3.03
CA LYS A 67 8.79 19.33 2.15
C LYS A 67 7.73 18.31 1.70
N ARG A 68 6.61 18.82 1.25
CA ARG A 68 5.49 18.07 0.69
C ARG A 68 5.67 17.95 -0.82
N ALA A 69 6.20 16.84 -1.31
CA ALA A 69 6.21 16.52 -2.74
C ALA A 69 4.79 16.18 -3.24
N TRP A 70 4.54 16.37 -4.53
CA TRP A 70 3.22 16.20 -5.15
C TRP A 70 3.15 14.89 -5.93
N HIS A 71 3.01 13.74 -5.22
CA HIS A 71 3.03 12.40 -5.82
C HIS A 71 1.73 11.60 -5.64
N ALA A 72 0.93 11.88 -4.60
CA ALA A 72 -0.25 11.08 -4.28
C ALA A 72 -1.52 11.56 -4.99
N GLY A 73 -1.62 12.87 -5.29
CA GLY A 73 -2.83 13.50 -5.83
C GLY A 73 -4.02 13.31 -4.90
N TYR A 74 -5.22 13.21 -5.48
CA TYR A 74 -6.43 12.85 -4.73
C TYR A 74 -6.32 11.40 -4.25
N SER A 75 -6.29 11.21 -2.94
CA SER A 75 -5.97 9.94 -2.31
C SER A 75 -6.48 9.85 -0.88
N TYR A 76 -6.60 8.63 -0.36
CA TYR A 76 -7.09 8.37 0.99
C TYR A 76 -6.44 7.11 1.55
N TRP A 77 -6.11 7.13 2.83
CA TRP A 77 -5.73 5.94 3.57
C TRP A 77 -6.03 6.10 5.05
N ASN A 78 -6.82 5.18 5.62
CA ASN A 78 -7.08 5.07 7.07
C ASN A 78 -7.49 6.40 7.72
N GLY A 79 -8.45 7.13 7.10
CA GLY A 79 -8.97 8.40 7.60
C GLY A 79 -8.20 9.64 7.14
N ILE A 80 -7.09 9.49 6.41
CA ILE A 80 -6.24 10.60 5.96
C ILE A 80 -6.41 10.79 4.45
N SER A 81 -6.76 12.01 4.00
CA SER A 81 -6.93 12.39 2.59
C SER A 81 -5.73 13.18 2.03
N ASP A 82 -5.01 13.97 2.83
CA ASP A 82 -3.78 14.64 2.38
C ASP A 82 -2.55 13.74 2.59
N ILE A 83 -2.47 12.70 1.76
CA ILE A 83 -1.36 11.74 1.82
C ILE A 83 -0.03 12.41 1.46
N ASN A 84 -0.01 13.41 0.56
CA ASN A 84 1.21 14.13 0.23
C ASN A 84 1.87 14.76 1.47
N SER A 85 1.08 15.36 2.39
CA SER A 85 1.62 15.96 3.61
C SER A 85 2.13 14.92 4.61
N SER A 86 1.60 13.71 4.58
CA SER A 86 1.89 12.66 5.58
C SER A 86 2.80 11.56 5.06
N SER A 87 3.37 11.68 3.84
CA SER A 87 4.12 10.59 3.22
C SER A 87 5.43 11.02 2.55
N ILE A 88 6.24 10.02 2.22
CA ILE A 88 7.37 10.09 1.30
C ILE A 88 7.02 9.31 0.05
N GLY A 89 7.05 9.96 -1.12
CA GLY A 89 6.88 9.31 -2.43
C GLY A 89 8.21 8.80 -2.99
N ILE A 90 8.21 7.57 -3.49
CA ILE A 90 9.34 6.94 -4.15
C ILE A 90 8.91 6.48 -5.53
N GLU A 91 9.50 7.04 -6.57
CA GLU A 91 9.33 6.64 -7.96
C GLU A 91 10.36 5.59 -8.37
N LEU A 92 9.90 4.60 -9.13
CA LEU A 92 10.76 3.55 -9.68
C LEU A 92 10.84 3.70 -11.20
N ASP A 93 12.06 3.69 -11.75
CA ASP A 93 12.29 3.70 -13.20
C ASP A 93 11.85 2.35 -13.79
N TYR A 94 10.56 2.21 -14.03
CA TYR A 94 9.94 0.98 -14.49
C TYR A 94 8.78 1.26 -15.47
N ILE A 95 8.72 0.45 -16.53
CA ILE A 95 7.63 0.45 -17.52
C ILE A 95 7.09 -0.97 -17.61
N PRO A 96 5.81 -1.21 -17.26
CA PRO A 96 5.24 -2.57 -17.25
C PRO A 96 5.37 -3.32 -18.60
N SER A 97 5.14 -2.65 -19.71
CA SER A 97 5.18 -3.24 -21.05
C SER A 97 6.61 -3.57 -21.54
N LEU A 98 7.60 -2.73 -21.21
CA LEU A 98 8.96 -2.87 -21.70
C LEU A 98 9.82 -3.81 -20.85
N ASN A 99 9.53 -3.96 -19.56
CA ASN A 99 10.39 -4.68 -18.63
C ASN A 99 10.00 -6.18 -18.47
N LYS A 100 9.33 -6.78 -19.47
CA LYS A 100 8.87 -8.18 -19.42
C LYS A 100 8.25 -8.54 -18.06
N ASN A 101 7.51 -7.59 -17.48
CA ASN A 101 6.82 -7.75 -16.20
C ASN A 101 7.72 -8.05 -14.98
N LYS A 102 9.00 -7.68 -15.02
CA LYS A 102 9.95 -7.91 -13.91
C LYS A 102 10.60 -6.61 -13.44
N PHE A 103 10.68 -6.42 -12.15
CA PHE A 103 11.51 -5.39 -11.54
C PHE A 103 12.95 -5.86 -11.47
N ASN A 104 13.88 -4.99 -11.88
CA ASN A 104 15.31 -5.25 -11.86
C ASN A 104 15.81 -5.41 -10.41
N SER A 105 16.76 -6.35 -10.19
CA SER A 105 17.33 -6.62 -8.88
C SER A 105 18.09 -5.43 -8.29
N ARG A 106 18.87 -4.69 -9.11
CA ARG A 106 19.60 -3.50 -8.65
C ARG A 106 18.66 -2.42 -8.13
N LEU A 107 17.59 -2.12 -8.90
CA LEU A 107 16.53 -1.19 -8.49
C LEU A 107 15.87 -1.66 -7.19
N THR A 108 15.51 -2.95 -7.11
CA THR A 108 14.82 -3.51 -5.94
C THR A 108 15.70 -3.51 -4.70
N ASN A 109 17.00 -3.82 -4.82
CA ASN A 109 17.94 -3.76 -3.72
C ASN A 109 18.11 -2.32 -3.21
N SER A 110 18.21 -1.35 -4.11
CA SER A 110 18.26 0.07 -3.74
C SER A 110 16.98 0.55 -3.05
N LEU A 111 15.81 0.06 -3.50
CA LEU A 111 14.54 0.33 -2.81
C LEU A 111 14.56 -0.23 -1.38
N ILE A 112 15.03 -1.46 -1.18
CA ILE A 112 15.13 -2.09 0.16
C ILE A 112 16.04 -1.25 1.08
N LEU A 113 17.21 -0.82 0.59
CA LEU A 113 18.12 0.03 1.36
C LEU A 113 17.48 1.38 1.74
N LEU A 114 16.79 2.00 0.79
CA LEU A 114 16.11 3.28 1.01
C LEU A 114 14.94 3.13 2.00
N LEU A 115 14.12 2.08 1.85
CA LEU A 115 13.02 1.79 2.77
C LEU A 115 13.53 1.59 4.20
N ASN A 116 14.60 0.81 4.41
CA ASN A 116 15.20 0.62 5.74
C ASN A 116 15.63 1.95 6.36
N LYS A 117 16.26 2.84 5.58
CA LYS A 117 16.69 4.15 6.06
C LYS A 117 15.50 5.03 6.46
N ILE A 118 14.49 5.14 5.60
CA ILE A 118 13.33 6.02 5.82
C ILE A 118 12.48 5.48 6.98
N THR A 119 12.21 4.18 7.01
CA THR A 119 11.39 3.58 8.07
C THR A 119 12.03 3.71 9.45
N LYS A 120 13.34 3.53 9.54
CA LYS A 120 14.08 3.75 10.80
C LYS A 120 14.03 5.22 11.23
N LYS A 121 14.28 6.14 10.29
CA LYS A 121 14.31 7.59 10.58
C LYS A 121 12.96 8.14 11.06
N HIS A 122 11.87 7.74 10.40
CA HIS A 122 10.53 8.28 10.66
C HIS A 122 9.64 7.32 11.46
N GLN A 123 10.17 6.19 11.93
CA GLN A 123 9.44 5.15 12.69
C GLN A 123 8.17 4.66 11.97
N ILE A 124 8.26 4.52 10.63
CA ILE A 124 7.13 4.10 9.80
C ILE A 124 6.92 2.59 9.93
N LYS A 125 5.71 2.20 10.30
CA LYS A 125 5.34 0.80 10.48
C LYS A 125 5.19 0.08 9.12
N PRO A 126 5.41 -1.26 9.05
CA PRO A 126 5.30 -2.03 7.82
C PRO A 126 3.94 -1.93 7.10
N GLU A 127 2.84 -1.77 7.84
CA GLU A 127 1.49 -1.57 7.29
C GLU A 127 1.31 -0.23 6.58
N ASN A 128 2.20 0.73 6.83
CA ASN A 128 2.16 2.08 6.29
C ASN A 128 3.07 2.27 5.06
N ILE A 129 3.68 1.20 4.54
CA ILE A 129 4.36 1.23 3.24
C ILE A 129 3.37 0.75 2.19
N LEU A 130 2.92 1.67 1.33
CA LEU A 130 1.77 1.54 0.45
C LEU A 130 2.18 1.65 -1.02
N GLY A 131 1.38 1.08 -1.89
CA GLY A 131 1.39 1.41 -3.32
C GLY A 131 0.45 2.57 -3.61
N HIS A 132 0.66 3.28 -4.72
CA HIS A 132 -0.27 4.32 -5.15
C HIS A 132 -1.69 3.75 -5.34
N SER A 133 -1.80 2.54 -5.86
CA SER A 133 -3.08 1.82 -6.00
C SER A 133 -3.75 1.44 -4.68
N ASP A 134 -3.03 1.43 -3.55
CA ASP A 134 -3.67 1.25 -2.24
C ASP A 134 -4.42 2.50 -1.80
N ILE A 135 -3.84 3.68 -2.03
CA ILE A 135 -4.37 4.98 -1.58
C ILE A 135 -5.30 5.65 -2.61
N ALA A 136 -5.28 5.19 -3.86
CA ALA A 136 -6.09 5.71 -4.95
C ALA A 136 -6.57 4.58 -5.89
N PRO A 137 -7.29 3.55 -5.37
CA PRO A 137 -7.58 2.32 -6.10
C PRO A 137 -8.44 2.52 -7.35
N TYR A 138 -9.16 3.62 -7.44
CA TYR A 138 -10.09 3.91 -8.53
C TYR A 138 -9.45 4.64 -9.73
N ARG A 139 -8.19 5.10 -9.60
CA ARG A 139 -7.52 5.87 -10.66
C ARG A 139 -6.07 5.48 -10.90
N LYS A 140 -5.47 4.67 -10.02
CA LYS A 140 -4.05 4.30 -10.07
C LYS A 140 -3.85 2.80 -9.98
N ILE A 141 -2.85 2.31 -10.71
CA ILE A 141 -2.49 0.90 -10.75
C ILE A 141 -1.07 0.63 -10.25
N ASP A 142 -0.23 1.68 -10.17
CA ASP A 142 1.17 1.58 -9.71
C ASP A 142 1.25 1.25 -8.20
N PRO A 143 2.25 0.47 -7.76
CA PRO A 143 3.38 -0.08 -8.52
C PRO A 143 3.04 -1.36 -9.33
N GLY A 144 1.77 -1.75 -9.41
CA GLY A 144 1.23 -2.77 -10.28
C GLY A 144 1.45 -4.22 -9.82
N LYS A 145 0.85 -5.15 -10.58
CA LYS A 145 0.76 -6.57 -10.22
C LYS A 145 2.10 -7.31 -10.18
N TYR A 146 3.15 -6.77 -10.81
CA TYR A 146 4.48 -7.40 -10.87
C TYR A 146 5.45 -6.85 -9.82
N PHE A 147 5.03 -5.86 -9.03
CA PHE A 147 5.86 -5.31 -7.97
C PHE A 147 6.17 -6.41 -6.93
N PRO A 148 7.43 -6.52 -6.46
CA PRO A 148 7.90 -7.64 -5.65
C PRO A 148 7.49 -7.53 -4.17
N TRP A 149 6.18 -7.38 -3.88
CA TRP A 149 5.65 -7.30 -2.52
C TRP A 149 6.12 -8.46 -1.62
N LYS A 150 6.15 -9.70 -2.17
CA LYS A 150 6.59 -10.90 -1.42
C LYS A 150 8.03 -10.76 -0.91
N LEU A 151 8.92 -10.19 -1.72
CA LEU A 151 10.31 -9.95 -1.30
C LEU A 151 10.36 -8.97 -0.14
N LEU A 152 9.62 -7.85 -0.21
CA LEU A 152 9.55 -6.87 0.87
C LEU A 152 8.90 -7.45 2.14
N GLN A 153 7.89 -8.32 2.00
CA GLN A 153 7.29 -9.06 3.12
C GLN A 153 8.31 -9.98 3.82
N ASN A 154 9.13 -10.70 3.05
CA ASN A 154 10.17 -11.57 3.59
C ASN A 154 11.26 -10.77 4.33
N LYS A 155 11.52 -9.54 3.88
CA LYS A 155 12.43 -8.59 4.56
C LYS A 155 11.75 -7.84 5.73
N LYS A 156 10.49 -8.15 6.05
CA LYS A 156 9.70 -7.51 7.12
C LYS A 156 9.48 -5.98 6.93
N LEU A 157 9.70 -5.49 5.71
CA LEU A 157 9.54 -4.06 5.37
C LEU A 157 8.07 -3.68 5.17
N VAL A 158 7.23 -4.59 4.70
CA VAL A 158 5.81 -4.34 4.48
C VAL A 158 4.95 -5.34 5.23
N PHE A 159 3.70 -5.00 5.46
CA PHE A 159 2.76 -5.88 6.15
C PHE A 159 2.64 -7.23 5.45
N LYS A 160 2.77 -8.30 6.24
CA LYS A 160 2.59 -9.68 5.81
C LYS A 160 1.40 -10.30 6.55
N ILE A 161 0.42 -10.77 5.80
CA ILE A 161 -0.70 -11.52 6.36
C ILE A 161 -0.16 -12.83 6.94
N LYS A 162 -0.40 -13.08 8.23
CA LYS A 162 0.06 -14.27 8.95
C LYS A 162 -1.08 -15.28 9.06
N ASN A 163 -0.73 -16.57 9.08
CA ASN A 163 -1.67 -17.62 9.46
C ASN A 163 -2.04 -17.45 10.95
N ILE A 164 -3.29 -17.77 11.26
CA ILE A 164 -3.83 -17.69 12.62
C ILE A 164 -4.17 -19.13 13.04
N LYS A 165 -3.66 -19.59 14.17
CA LYS A 165 -3.87 -20.98 14.66
C LYS A 165 -5.36 -21.32 14.78
N GLN A 166 -6.14 -20.50 15.44
CA GLN A 166 -7.59 -20.65 15.65
C GLN A 166 -8.43 -19.95 14.56
N LYS A 167 -7.99 -19.99 13.30
CA LYS A 167 -8.64 -19.26 12.20
C LYS A 167 -10.14 -19.56 12.08
N LYS A 168 -10.55 -20.84 12.23
CA LYS A 168 -11.96 -21.24 12.10
C LYS A 168 -12.82 -20.57 13.18
N THR A 169 -12.40 -20.60 14.43
CA THR A 169 -13.10 -19.97 15.57
C THR A 169 -13.28 -18.47 15.34
N TYR A 170 -12.19 -17.74 15.03
CA TYR A 170 -12.28 -16.28 14.78
C TYR A 170 -13.12 -15.96 13.56
N THR A 171 -13.09 -16.80 12.52
CA THR A 171 -13.94 -16.61 11.33
C THR A 171 -15.43 -16.76 11.68
N ASN A 172 -15.77 -17.74 12.51
CA ASN A 172 -17.15 -17.96 12.96
C ASN A 172 -17.65 -16.77 13.81
N LEU A 173 -16.86 -16.31 14.77
CA LEU A 173 -17.17 -15.14 15.59
C LEU A 173 -17.42 -13.88 14.77
N ILE A 174 -16.54 -13.60 13.80
CA ILE A 174 -16.71 -12.45 12.90
C ILE A 174 -17.94 -12.61 12.00
N ASN A 175 -18.23 -13.80 11.51
CA ASN A 175 -19.42 -14.03 10.70
C ASN A 175 -20.70 -13.84 11.51
N ALA A 176 -20.75 -14.31 12.75
CA ALA A 176 -21.86 -14.08 13.67
C ALA A 176 -22.02 -12.58 13.96
N TRP A 177 -20.93 -11.87 14.21
CA TRP A 177 -20.95 -10.42 14.40
C TRP A 177 -21.46 -9.68 13.16
N PHE A 178 -21.01 -10.04 11.96
CA PHE A 178 -21.53 -9.47 10.71
C PHE A 178 -23.03 -9.69 10.54
N PHE A 179 -23.50 -10.90 10.86
CA PHE A 179 -24.93 -11.22 10.82
C PHE A 179 -25.71 -10.34 11.79
N LYS A 180 -25.31 -10.28 13.07
CA LYS A 180 -25.95 -9.45 14.10
C LYS A 180 -25.98 -7.96 13.73
N LYS A 181 -24.98 -7.46 12.99
CA LYS A 181 -24.87 -6.06 12.53
C LYS A 181 -25.51 -5.80 11.16
N GLY A 182 -26.25 -6.75 10.58
CA GLY A 182 -26.97 -6.58 9.32
C GLY A 182 -26.07 -6.59 8.06
N PHE A 183 -24.84 -7.07 8.16
CA PHE A 183 -23.95 -7.26 7.00
C PHE A 183 -24.28 -8.56 6.26
N ASN A 184 -25.49 -8.65 5.68
CA ASN A 184 -26.01 -9.90 5.10
C ASN A 184 -25.39 -10.26 3.76
N SER A 185 -24.85 -9.31 3.00
CA SER A 185 -24.21 -9.59 1.71
C SER A 185 -22.68 -9.71 1.81
N LYS A 186 -22.11 -10.60 1.00
CA LYS A 186 -20.65 -10.77 0.87
C LYS A 186 -19.96 -9.46 0.45
N LYS A 187 -20.57 -8.66 -0.43
CA LYS A 187 -20.07 -7.35 -0.85
C LYS A 187 -19.95 -6.41 0.34
N LYS A 188 -21.00 -6.26 1.15
CA LYS A 188 -20.98 -5.38 2.34
C LYS A 188 -19.88 -5.79 3.32
N ARG A 189 -19.71 -7.09 3.58
CA ARG A 189 -18.65 -7.62 4.45
C ARG A 189 -17.24 -7.31 3.92
N ILE A 190 -17.01 -7.50 2.62
CA ILE A 190 -15.74 -7.16 1.96
C ILE A 190 -15.43 -5.67 2.10
N LEU A 191 -16.37 -4.80 1.77
CA LEU A 191 -16.18 -3.36 1.82
C LEU A 191 -15.91 -2.89 3.25
N PHE A 192 -16.64 -3.43 4.24
CA PHE A 192 -16.36 -3.15 5.65
C PHE A 192 -14.92 -3.52 6.03
N MET A 193 -14.48 -4.74 5.66
CA MET A 193 -13.13 -5.19 5.98
C MET A 193 -12.04 -4.37 5.27
N LEU A 194 -12.25 -4.00 4.01
CA LEU A 194 -11.32 -3.15 3.25
C LEU A 194 -11.23 -1.74 3.85
N ASN A 195 -12.36 -1.15 4.24
CA ASN A 195 -12.36 0.14 4.92
C ASN A 195 -11.59 0.08 6.25
N TYR A 196 -11.81 -0.98 7.03
CA TYR A 196 -11.10 -1.19 8.29
C TYR A 196 -9.58 -1.41 8.10
N ILE A 197 -9.16 -1.99 6.97
CA ILE A 197 -7.76 -2.13 6.57
C ILE A 197 -7.15 -0.75 6.23
N GLY A 198 -7.95 0.19 5.72
CA GLY A 198 -7.53 1.54 5.41
C GLY A 198 -7.99 2.08 4.05
N TYR A 199 -8.57 1.24 3.18
CA TYR A 199 -9.00 1.64 1.83
C TYR A 199 -10.20 2.59 1.85
N ASP A 200 -10.23 3.55 0.90
CA ASP A 200 -11.47 4.25 0.57
C ASP A 200 -12.41 3.30 -0.18
N VAL A 201 -13.58 3.06 0.38
CA VAL A 201 -14.63 2.21 -0.22
C VAL A 201 -15.83 3.00 -0.72
N SER A 202 -15.82 4.31 -0.61
CA SER A 202 -16.97 5.20 -0.86
C SER A 202 -17.58 4.97 -2.24
N LEU A 203 -16.77 4.99 -3.29
CA LEU A 203 -17.23 4.79 -4.67
C LEU A 203 -17.67 3.34 -4.96
N ALA A 204 -17.12 2.36 -4.25
CA ALA A 204 -17.45 0.94 -4.45
C ALA A 204 -18.78 0.51 -3.81
N LEU A 205 -19.34 1.31 -2.89
CA LEU A 205 -20.60 0.99 -2.22
C LEU A 205 -21.73 0.78 -3.22
N ASN A 206 -21.90 1.71 -4.16
CA ASN A 206 -23.01 1.72 -5.10
C ASN A 206 -22.62 1.45 -6.55
N ASN A 207 -21.32 1.30 -6.85
CA ASN A 207 -20.82 1.09 -8.20
C ASN A 207 -20.08 -0.25 -8.34
N LYS A 208 -20.55 -1.12 -9.27
CA LYS A 208 -20.00 -2.45 -9.52
C LYS A 208 -18.58 -2.38 -10.14
N LEU A 209 -18.31 -1.40 -10.99
CA LEU A 209 -16.99 -1.23 -11.61
C LEU A 209 -15.96 -0.85 -10.56
N TYR A 210 -16.24 0.15 -9.73
CA TYR A 210 -15.35 0.54 -8.63
C TYR A 210 -15.17 -0.57 -7.59
N TYR A 211 -16.23 -1.34 -7.30
CA TYR A 211 -16.08 -2.54 -6.47
C TYR A 211 -15.10 -3.55 -7.08
N SER A 212 -15.24 -3.83 -8.37
CA SER A 212 -14.31 -4.74 -9.06
C SER A 212 -12.88 -4.21 -9.09
N GLN A 213 -12.72 -2.90 -9.26
CA GLN A 213 -11.42 -2.23 -9.34
C GLN A 213 -10.68 -2.25 -8.00
N ILE A 214 -11.34 -1.91 -6.88
CA ILE A 214 -10.68 -1.97 -5.57
C ILE A 214 -10.26 -3.40 -5.21
N ILE A 215 -11.06 -4.41 -5.54
CA ILE A 215 -10.71 -5.82 -5.36
C ILE A 215 -9.49 -6.20 -6.22
N LEU A 216 -9.43 -5.72 -7.46
CA LEU A 216 -8.29 -5.97 -8.34
C LEU A 216 -7.01 -5.33 -7.79
N MET A 217 -7.06 -4.07 -7.34
CA MET A 217 -5.91 -3.38 -6.76
C MET A 217 -5.42 -4.06 -5.47
N TYR A 218 -6.34 -4.44 -4.59
CA TYR A 218 -6.01 -5.24 -3.41
C TYR A 218 -5.32 -6.57 -3.79
N SER A 219 -5.82 -7.26 -4.83
CA SER A 219 -5.27 -8.53 -5.30
C SER A 219 -3.84 -8.38 -5.83
N TYR A 220 -3.47 -7.26 -6.45
CA TYR A 220 -2.12 -7.00 -6.95
C TYR A 220 -1.08 -7.01 -5.82
N ARG A 221 -1.47 -6.56 -4.63
CA ARG A 221 -0.60 -6.55 -3.46
C ARG A 221 -0.55 -7.89 -2.73
N TYR A 222 -1.69 -8.58 -2.59
CA TYR A 222 -1.84 -9.75 -1.71
C TYR A 222 -2.07 -11.08 -2.44
N LYS A 223 -1.96 -11.12 -3.79
CA LYS A 223 -2.20 -12.33 -4.61
C LYS A 223 -1.27 -13.52 -4.28
N TYR A 224 -0.08 -13.26 -3.77
CA TYR A 224 0.90 -14.30 -3.44
C TYR A 224 0.63 -15.02 -2.12
N TYR A 225 -0.50 -14.72 -1.50
CA TYR A 225 -0.92 -15.48 -0.35
C TYR A 225 -1.48 -16.83 -0.85
N LYS A 226 -0.66 -17.90 -0.77
CA LYS A 226 -0.99 -19.29 -1.14
C LYS A 226 -1.30 -19.53 -2.62
N ASN A 227 -0.37 -19.27 -3.56
CA ASN A 227 -0.48 -19.72 -4.98
C ASN A 227 -1.87 -19.57 -5.63
N ALA A 228 -2.67 -18.61 -5.16
CA ALA A 228 -4.03 -18.42 -5.62
C ALA A 228 -4.03 -17.78 -7.01
N SER A 229 -4.36 -18.56 -8.02
CA SER A 229 -5.00 -18.03 -9.23
C SER A 229 -6.15 -17.11 -8.79
N TYR A 230 -6.39 -16.02 -9.52
CA TYR A 230 -7.46 -15.06 -9.23
C TYR A 230 -8.82 -15.76 -9.25
N ASN A 231 -9.22 -16.33 -8.12
CA ASN A 231 -10.54 -16.89 -7.88
C ASN A 231 -11.25 -16.00 -6.86
N LYS A 232 -12.45 -15.49 -7.19
CA LYS A 232 -13.29 -14.63 -6.34
C LYS A 232 -13.54 -15.21 -4.93
N LYS A 233 -13.52 -16.54 -4.78
CA LYS A 233 -13.67 -17.22 -3.49
C LYS A 233 -12.40 -17.05 -2.62
N ASN A 234 -11.23 -17.09 -3.25
CA ASN A 234 -9.96 -17.00 -2.55
C ASN A 234 -9.67 -15.57 -2.03
N ILE A 235 -10.02 -14.53 -2.78
CA ILE A 235 -9.77 -13.15 -2.37
C ILE A 235 -10.56 -12.76 -1.12
N PHE A 236 -11.80 -13.22 -0.98
CA PHE A 236 -12.59 -13.02 0.24
C PHE A 236 -11.86 -13.55 1.47
N ASN A 237 -11.35 -14.78 1.40
CA ASN A 237 -10.62 -15.40 2.51
C ASN A 237 -9.32 -14.66 2.85
N VAL A 238 -8.65 -14.09 1.84
CA VAL A 238 -7.43 -13.28 2.05
C VAL A 238 -7.77 -11.97 2.76
N ILE A 239 -8.82 -11.27 2.31
CA ILE A 239 -9.29 -10.03 2.95
C ILE A 239 -9.73 -10.31 4.39
N GLN A 240 -10.48 -11.37 4.62
CA GLN A 240 -10.93 -11.75 5.96
C GLN A 240 -9.75 -12.07 6.88
N LEU A 241 -8.74 -12.80 6.39
CA LEU A 241 -7.55 -13.13 7.17
C LEU A 241 -6.70 -11.87 7.44
N HIS A 242 -6.61 -10.95 6.49
CA HIS A 242 -5.94 -9.66 6.69
C HIS A 242 -6.65 -8.84 7.78
N PHE A 243 -7.96 -8.71 7.67
CA PHE A 243 -8.79 -8.05 8.68
C PHE A 243 -8.58 -8.67 10.07
N LEU A 244 -8.65 -10.01 10.19
CA LEU A 244 -8.38 -10.74 11.42
C LEU A 244 -6.98 -10.44 11.99
N ASN A 245 -5.95 -10.38 11.15
CA ASN A 245 -4.60 -10.03 11.61
C ASN A 245 -4.56 -8.65 12.27
N ILE A 246 -5.27 -7.66 11.71
CA ILE A 246 -5.31 -6.31 12.28
C ILE A 246 -6.11 -6.29 13.58
N VAL A 247 -7.29 -6.91 13.59
CA VAL A 247 -8.17 -6.98 14.77
C VAL A 247 -7.46 -7.65 15.93
N LEU A 248 -6.85 -8.81 15.72
CA LEU A 248 -6.12 -9.55 16.75
C LEU A 248 -4.91 -8.77 17.29
N THR A 249 -4.23 -8.00 16.44
CA THR A 249 -3.12 -7.16 16.88
C THR A 249 -3.61 -6.01 17.79
N LYS A 250 -4.75 -5.40 17.45
CA LYS A 250 -5.31 -4.27 18.20
C LYS A 250 -6.01 -4.70 19.51
N PHE A 251 -6.67 -5.87 19.51
CA PHE A 251 -7.59 -6.28 20.57
C PHE A 251 -7.21 -7.61 21.26
N LYS A 252 -5.95 -8.03 21.19
CA LYS A 252 -5.46 -9.33 21.67
C LYS A 252 -5.94 -9.73 23.08
N LYS A 253 -6.01 -8.78 24.02
CA LYS A 253 -6.50 -9.02 25.40
C LYS A 253 -8.03 -9.18 25.46
N LYS A 254 -8.81 -8.30 24.79
CA LYS A 254 -10.29 -8.33 24.83
C LYS A 254 -10.90 -9.50 24.08
N LEU A 255 -10.28 -9.90 22.94
CA LEU A 255 -10.78 -11.06 22.17
C LEU A 255 -10.53 -12.39 22.91
N LYS A 256 -9.45 -12.49 23.67
CA LYS A 256 -9.17 -13.67 24.47
C LYS A 256 -10.23 -13.87 25.53
N ILE A 257 -10.65 -12.82 26.23
CA ILE A 257 -11.74 -12.86 27.23
C ILE A 257 -13.06 -13.30 26.56
N LEU A 258 -13.44 -12.71 25.42
CA LEU A 258 -14.67 -13.07 24.68
C LEU A 258 -14.67 -14.52 24.14
N ILE A 259 -13.51 -15.11 23.91
CA ILE A 259 -13.37 -16.51 23.46
C ILE A 259 -13.42 -17.45 24.63
N ASP A 260 -12.76 -17.10 25.72
CA ASP A 260 -12.75 -17.89 26.94
C ASP A 260 -14.19 -17.94 27.52
N ASP A 261 -14.93 -16.84 27.50
CA ASP A 261 -16.36 -16.77 27.87
C ASP A 261 -17.28 -17.58 26.93
N ALA A 262 -16.99 -17.59 25.62
CA ALA A 262 -17.77 -18.36 24.63
C ALA A 262 -17.42 -19.87 24.59
N MET A 263 -16.34 -20.30 25.24
CA MET A 263 -15.98 -21.72 25.39
C MET A 263 -16.48 -22.32 26.70
N ILE A 264 -16.98 -21.50 27.64
CA ILE A 264 -17.54 -21.92 28.93
C ILE A 264 -19.08 -21.98 28.87
N ALA A 265 -19.70 -21.42 27.84
CA ALA A 265 -21.15 -21.47 27.55
C ALA A 265 -21.46 -22.49 26.45
#